data_13e85f32aa307bbedbcacb2afd8e1f37
#
_entry.id   13e85f32aa307bbedbcacb2afd8e1f37
#
_cell.length_a   1.000
_cell.length_b   1.000
_cell.length_c   1.000
_cell.angle_alpha   90.00
_cell.angle_beta   90.00
_cell.angle_gamma   90.00
#
_symmetry.space_group_name_H-M   'P 1'
#
loop_
_entity.id
_entity.type
_entity.pdbx_description
1 polymer ?
#
loop_
_entity_poly.entity_id
_entity_poly.type
_entity_poly.pdbx_seq_one_letter_code
_entity_poly.pdbx_strand_id
1 'polypeptide(L)'
;MAVLFSSTFNAIGQSPLKLVDQLLDSIFSKDQPGIAVAIVKDGKTIFSNGYGIANIITKTKLTPATNFNIASITKQFTAAGILYLQEKGFLDINRPISQYFPDMNKHVSEKVTLKHLLTHSSGIIDHYDFVKVEKGKHGYARQVYDAIKDKDSLYFTPGSSLRYSNTVYCLAGLIIEKISGKTYNAFMHQTFFSPLKMKHSTVWNENEKIYKAATGYDRDSATGQFIKSQAEEHVFFSTEGDGAIYTSVEEYVKWFNSLQQASILNKENISLARSIQNKIPRHNGMGYGYGWFVNNRQQPAYIYHSGGNGGFRTYSFSIPALDYLVVIFANRSDINIENIVMQINQILFPKLPALVPIEQLTS
;
A
#
# COMPACT_ATOMS: atom_id res chain seq x y z
N MET A 1 14.76 22.93 -30.28
CA MET A 1 15.59 23.90 -29.58
C MET A 1 15.82 23.31 -28.19
N ALA A 2 16.96 22.69 -27.96
CA ALA A 2 17.31 22.00 -26.73
C ALA A 2 17.84 23.03 -25.74
N VAL A 3 17.12 23.20 -24.61
CA VAL A 3 17.60 24.04 -23.51
C VAL A 3 18.48 23.18 -22.62
N LEU A 4 19.77 23.34 -22.76
CA LEU A 4 20.78 22.81 -21.85
C LEU A 4 20.68 23.57 -20.52
N PHE A 5 20.17 22.90 -19.48
CA PHE A 5 20.31 23.37 -18.09
C PHE A 5 21.71 23.00 -17.58
N SER A 6 22.66 23.89 -17.77
CA SER A 6 23.91 23.90 -17.01
C SER A 6 23.62 24.57 -15.65
N SER A 7 23.39 23.78 -14.60
CA SER A 7 23.33 24.30 -13.25
C SER A 7 24.75 24.43 -12.69
N THR A 8 25.31 25.62 -12.75
CA THR A 8 26.43 26.04 -11.91
C THR A 8 25.97 26.14 -10.47
N PHE A 9 26.18 25.09 -9.68
CA PHE A 9 26.10 25.17 -8.22
C PHE A 9 27.45 25.65 -7.67
N ASN A 10 27.54 26.95 -7.38
CA ASN A 10 28.53 27.53 -6.50
C ASN A 10 27.79 28.19 -5.34
N ALA A 11 27.62 27.45 -4.25
CA ALA A 11 27.44 27.98 -2.88
C ALA A 11 27.68 26.82 -1.92
N ILE A 12 28.31 27.08 -0.81
CA ILE A 12 28.59 26.17 0.32
C ILE A 12 27.24 25.69 0.92
N GLY A 13 26.52 24.85 0.21
CA GLY A 13 25.25 24.25 0.61
C GLY A 13 25.43 22.76 0.80
N GLN A 14 24.93 22.23 1.89
CA GLN A 14 24.86 20.78 2.11
C GLN A 14 24.06 20.13 0.97
N SER A 15 24.43 18.91 0.55
CA SER A 15 23.68 18.19 -0.46
C SER A 15 22.22 17.97 0.03
N PRO A 16 21.20 18.08 -0.85
CA PRO A 16 19.81 17.86 -0.45
C PRO A 16 19.59 16.53 0.28
N LEU A 17 20.29 15.47 -0.11
CA LEU A 17 20.21 14.16 0.56
C LEU A 17 20.77 14.20 1.98
N LYS A 18 21.80 15.02 2.25
CA LYS A 18 22.32 15.23 3.61
C LYS A 18 21.30 15.99 4.47
N LEU A 19 20.55 16.92 3.90
CA LEU A 19 19.47 17.59 4.61
C LEU A 19 18.31 16.64 4.94
N VAL A 20 17.98 15.71 4.03
CA VAL A 20 17.01 14.65 4.30
C VAL A 20 17.49 13.75 5.45
N ASP A 21 18.75 13.33 5.45
CA ASP A 21 19.33 12.51 6.53
C ASP A 21 19.26 13.22 7.88
N GLN A 22 19.66 14.49 7.93
CA GLN A 22 19.58 15.32 9.14
C GLN A 22 18.15 15.52 9.64
N LEU A 23 17.19 15.75 8.74
CA LEU A 23 15.78 15.85 9.09
C LEU A 23 15.32 14.56 9.79
N LEU A 24 15.58 13.40 9.19
CA LEU A 24 15.13 12.12 9.71
C LEU A 24 15.85 11.74 11.03
N ASP A 25 17.16 12.00 11.14
CA ASP A 25 17.91 11.77 12.40
C ASP A 25 17.42 12.70 13.53
N SER A 26 16.92 13.88 13.22
CA SER A 26 16.34 14.81 14.22
C SER A 26 14.96 14.36 14.72
N ILE A 27 14.18 13.65 13.90
CA ILE A 27 12.82 13.19 14.25
C ILE A 27 12.86 11.86 15.02
N PHE A 28 13.80 10.96 14.67
CA PHE A 28 13.80 9.59 15.16
C PHE A 28 14.97 9.32 16.12
N SER A 29 14.63 9.06 17.38
CA SER A 29 15.61 8.63 18.39
C SER A 29 16.17 7.24 18.07
N LYS A 30 17.46 7.04 18.32
CA LYS A 30 18.19 5.78 18.06
C LYS A 30 17.70 4.59 18.90
N ASP A 31 17.01 4.86 20.01
CA ASP A 31 16.57 3.86 21.00
C ASP A 31 15.03 3.67 21.03
N GLN A 32 14.32 4.25 20.08
CA GLN A 32 12.86 4.15 19.97
C GLN A 32 12.45 3.53 18.63
N PRO A 33 11.22 2.99 18.50
CA PRO A 33 10.65 2.62 17.22
C PRO A 33 10.73 3.78 16.22
N GLY A 34 10.90 3.47 14.95
CA GLY A 34 11.17 4.48 13.96
C GLY A 34 10.74 4.09 12.56
N ILE A 35 11.61 4.35 11.58
CA ILE A 35 11.32 4.15 10.17
C ILE A 35 12.47 3.48 9.41
N ALA A 36 12.11 2.85 8.29
CA ALA A 36 13.00 2.63 7.15
C ALA A 36 12.49 3.47 5.95
N VAL A 37 13.41 4.03 5.18
CA VAL A 37 13.12 4.90 4.04
C VAL A 37 13.97 4.52 2.85
N ALA A 38 13.40 4.62 1.63
CA ALA A 38 14.15 4.60 0.38
C ALA A 38 13.63 5.68 -0.57
N ILE A 39 14.55 6.31 -1.29
CA ILE A 39 14.26 7.31 -2.32
C ILE A 39 14.90 6.83 -3.62
N VAL A 40 14.08 6.76 -4.67
CA VAL A 40 14.51 6.37 -6.02
C VAL A 40 14.38 7.55 -6.95
N LYS A 41 15.35 7.72 -7.84
CA LYS A 41 15.32 8.66 -8.93
C LYS A 41 16.01 8.04 -10.14
N ASP A 42 15.36 8.12 -11.30
CA ASP A 42 15.89 7.59 -12.57
C ASP A 42 16.34 6.12 -12.47
N GLY A 43 15.48 5.27 -11.85
CA GLY A 43 15.70 3.83 -11.65
C GLY A 43 16.74 3.47 -10.59
N LYS A 44 17.36 4.46 -9.93
CA LYS A 44 18.43 4.24 -8.94
C LYS A 44 17.97 4.66 -7.55
N THR A 45 18.28 3.84 -6.54
CA THR A 45 18.17 4.25 -5.15
C THR A 45 19.24 5.30 -4.86
N ILE A 46 18.79 6.55 -4.63
CA ILE A 46 19.68 7.68 -4.32
C ILE A 46 19.83 7.91 -2.83
N PHE A 47 18.92 7.36 -2.02
CA PHE A 47 18.97 7.39 -0.56
C PHE A 47 18.26 6.16 0.00
N SER A 48 18.84 5.55 1.03
CA SER A 48 18.19 4.45 1.76
C SER A 48 18.82 4.32 3.14
N ASN A 49 17.98 4.39 4.20
CA ASN A 49 18.46 4.30 5.58
C ASN A 49 17.36 3.79 6.52
N GLY A 50 17.75 3.40 7.73
CA GLY A 50 16.86 3.05 8.85
C GLY A 50 17.19 3.91 10.07
N TYR A 51 16.15 4.41 10.73
CA TYR A 51 16.24 5.25 11.92
C TYR A 51 15.45 4.63 13.06
N GLY A 52 16.09 4.49 14.23
CA GLY A 52 15.48 3.86 15.40
C GLY A 52 15.67 2.33 15.41
N ILE A 53 14.80 1.65 16.18
CA ILE A 53 14.91 0.22 16.46
C ILE A 53 13.70 -0.57 15.97
N ALA A 54 13.97 -1.75 15.43
CA ALA A 54 12.96 -2.71 14.98
C ALA A 54 12.26 -3.42 16.14
N ASN A 55 12.97 -3.58 17.27
CA ASN A 55 12.45 -4.26 18.46
C ASN A 55 13.07 -3.65 19.72
N ILE A 56 12.20 -3.20 20.64
CA ILE A 56 12.60 -2.54 21.90
C ILE A 56 13.34 -3.50 22.83
N ILE A 57 12.96 -4.78 22.86
CA ILE A 57 13.52 -5.78 23.76
C ILE A 57 14.93 -6.17 23.30
N THR A 58 15.09 -6.53 22.04
CA THR A 58 16.37 -6.99 21.47
C THR A 58 17.29 -5.86 21.05
N LYS A 59 16.82 -4.61 21.07
CA LYS A 59 17.56 -3.42 20.59
C LYS A 59 18.05 -3.54 19.13
N THR A 60 17.40 -4.39 18.35
CA THR A 60 17.73 -4.56 16.93
C THR A 60 17.43 -3.25 16.18
N LYS A 61 18.40 -2.73 15.43
CA LYS A 61 18.27 -1.51 14.66
C LYS A 61 17.39 -1.72 13.40
N LEU A 62 16.67 -0.68 13.02
CA LEU A 62 16.01 -0.62 11.71
C LEU A 62 17.06 -0.45 10.60
N THR A 63 16.83 -1.12 9.50
CA THR A 63 17.63 -1.06 8.27
C THR A 63 16.73 -1.05 7.06
N PRO A 64 17.19 -0.67 5.86
CA PRO A 64 16.40 -0.77 4.64
C PRO A 64 15.92 -2.20 4.32
N ALA A 65 16.59 -3.23 4.84
CA ALA A 65 16.24 -4.64 4.69
C ALA A 65 15.30 -5.16 5.80
N THR A 66 14.86 -4.33 6.75
CA THR A 66 13.88 -4.70 7.77
C THR A 66 12.51 -4.85 7.13
N ASN A 67 11.81 -5.96 7.41
CA ASN A 67 10.46 -6.21 6.93
C ASN A 67 9.41 -5.60 7.86
N PHE A 68 8.43 -4.93 7.26
CA PHE A 68 7.28 -4.33 7.93
C PHE A 68 6.00 -4.89 7.34
N ASN A 69 4.93 -4.97 8.14
CA ASN A 69 3.59 -5.07 7.57
C ASN A 69 3.30 -3.78 6.79
N ILE A 70 3.10 -3.90 5.48
CA ILE A 70 2.86 -2.72 4.62
C ILE A 70 1.39 -2.33 4.56
N ALA A 71 0.54 -3.03 5.31
CA ALA A 71 -0.89 -2.73 5.41
C ALA A 71 -1.52 -2.53 4.03
N SER A 72 -2.28 -1.46 3.86
CA SER A 72 -3.04 -1.19 2.62
C SER A 72 -2.19 -0.96 1.36
N ILE A 73 -0.88 -0.79 1.45
CA ILE A 73 0.00 -0.83 0.26
C ILE A 73 -0.08 -2.23 -0.42
N THR A 74 -0.46 -3.28 0.31
CA THR A 74 -0.81 -4.60 -0.23
C THR A 74 -1.77 -4.54 -1.41
N LYS A 75 -2.70 -3.58 -1.41
CA LYS A 75 -3.70 -3.42 -2.48
C LYS A 75 -3.09 -3.20 -3.87
N GLN A 76 -1.90 -2.63 -3.93
CA GLN A 76 -1.16 -2.48 -5.19
C GLN A 76 -0.82 -3.85 -5.80
N PHE A 77 -0.36 -4.79 -4.97
CA PHE A 77 -0.02 -6.16 -5.40
C PHE A 77 -1.27 -6.96 -5.77
N THR A 78 -2.35 -6.82 -5.00
CA THR A 78 -3.63 -7.47 -5.30
C THR A 78 -4.21 -7.00 -6.63
N ALA A 79 -4.25 -5.69 -6.84
CA ALA A 79 -4.72 -5.11 -8.10
C ALA A 79 -3.85 -5.56 -9.29
N ALA A 80 -2.53 -5.55 -9.10
CA ALA A 80 -1.59 -6.06 -10.10
C ALA A 80 -1.79 -7.56 -10.38
N GLY A 81 -2.12 -8.36 -9.36
CA GLY A 81 -2.45 -9.78 -9.53
C GLY A 81 -3.69 -10.00 -10.40
N ILE A 82 -4.73 -9.22 -10.18
CA ILE A 82 -5.94 -9.24 -11.01
C ILE A 82 -5.61 -8.82 -12.46
N LEU A 83 -4.86 -7.72 -12.65
CA LEU A 83 -4.48 -7.26 -13.98
C LEU A 83 -3.56 -8.26 -14.70
N TYR A 84 -2.67 -8.93 -13.96
CA TYR A 84 -1.84 -10.02 -14.52
C TYR A 84 -2.70 -11.18 -15.02
N LEU A 85 -3.70 -11.61 -14.25
CA LEU A 85 -4.63 -12.67 -14.66
C LEU A 85 -5.47 -12.24 -15.87
N GLN A 86 -5.86 -10.97 -15.95
CA GLN A 86 -6.53 -10.40 -17.13
C GLN A 86 -5.63 -10.44 -18.37
N GLU A 87 -4.35 -10.03 -18.25
CA GLU A 87 -3.38 -10.11 -19.37
C GLU A 87 -3.18 -11.53 -19.89
N LYS A 88 -3.32 -12.53 -19.00
CA LYS A 88 -3.24 -13.94 -19.36
C LYS A 88 -4.55 -14.52 -19.92
N GLY A 89 -5.62 -13.69 -19.99
CA GLY A 89 -6.93 -14.12 -20.49
C GLY A 89 -7.75 -14.98 -19.53
N PHE A 90 -7.35 -15.07 -18.26
CA PHE A 90 -8.05 -15.88 -17.26
C PHE A 90 -9.29 -15.20 -16.67
N LEU A 91 -9.40 -13.89 -16.77
CA LEU A 91 -10.53 -13.12 -16.28
C LEU A 91 -10.71 -11.80 -17.07
N ASP A 92 -11.88 -11.17 -16.91
CA ASP A 92 -12.20 -9.85 -17.41
C ASP A 92 -12.73 -9.02 -16.23
N ILE A 93 -12.08 -7.90 -15.91
CA ILE A 93 -12.46 -7.03 -14.78
C ILE A 93 -13.85 -6.39 -14.95
N ASN A 94 -14.40 -6.35 -16.16
CA ASN A 94 -15.72 -5.80 -16.44
C ASN A 94 -16.86 -6.81 -16.21
N ARG A 95 -16.54 -8.07 -15.98
CA ARG A 95 -17.55 -9.10 -15.70
C ARG A 95 -18.05 -9.03 -14.27
N PRO A 96 -19.34 -9.40 -14.04
CA PRO A 96 -19.91 -9.48 -12.70
C PRO A 96 -19.18 -10.47 -11.81
N ILE A 97 -19.10 -10.15 -10.50
CA ILE A 97 -18.44 -11.03 -9.53
C ILE A 97 -19.22 -12.31 -9.26
N SER A 98 -20.49 -12.42 -9.70
CA SER A 98 -21.28 -13.65 -9.66
C SER A 98 -20.60 -14.83 -10.38
N GLN A 99 -19.73 -14.57 -11.36
CA GLN A 99 -18.92 -15.61 -12.01
C GLN A 99 -17.89 -16.27 -11.05
N TYR A 100 -17.43 -15.51 -10.07
CA TYR A 100 -16.47 -15.96 -9.08
C TYR A 100 -17.12 -16.41 -7.77
N PHE A 101 -18.29 -15.87 -7.45
CA PHE A 101 -19.04 -16.08 -6.21
C PHE A 101 -20.50 -16.49 -6.53
N PRO A 102 -20.74 -17.72 -7.01
CA PRO A 102 -22.09 -18.14 -7.44
C PRO A 102 -23.07 -18.29 -6.27
N ASP A 103 -22.58 -18.46 -5.05
CA ASP A 103 -23.35 -18.53 -3.79
C ASP A 103 -23.52 -17.16 -3.09
N MET A 104 -22.99 -16.09 -3.66
CA MET A 104 -23.22 -14.72 -3.16
C MET A 104 -24.61 -14.22 -3.59
N ASN A 105 -25.25 -13.41 -2.74
CA ASN A 105 -26.55 -12.80 -3.05
C ASN A 105 -26.55 -12.17 -4.45
N LYS A 106 -27.49 -12.58 -5.31
CA LYS A 106 -27.54 -12.17 -6.71
C LYS A 106 -27.78 -10.69 -6.91
N HIS A 107 -28.57 -10.05 -6.01
CA HIS A 107 -28.81 -8.61 -6.07
C HIS A 107 -27.50 -7.79 -5.99
N VAL A 108 -26.49 -8.33 -5.30
CA VAL A 108 -25.17 -7.73 -5.17
C VAL A 108 -24.24 -8.24 -6.28
N SER A 109 -24.09 -9.58 -6.38
CA SER A 109 -23.03 -10.18 -7.21
C SER A 109 -23.23 -10.01 -8.72
N GLU A 110 -24.44 -9.89 -9.20
CA GLU A 110 -24.74 -9.66 -10.63
C GLU A 110 -24.56 -8.18 -11.05
N LYS A 111 -24.60 -7.24 -10.10
CA LYS A 111 -24.43 -5.80 -10.37
C LYS A 111 -23.00 -5.31 -10.18
N VAL A 112 -22.25 -5.94 -9.30
CA VAL A 112 -20.88 -5.56 -8.98
C VAL A 112 -19.91 -6.27 -9.92
N THR A 113 -19.04 -5.51 -10.59
CA THR A 113 -17.95 -6.05 -11.41
C THR A 113 -16.65 -6.09 -10.61
N LEU A 114 -15.66 -6.86 -11.08
CA LEU A 114 -14.33 -6.87 -10.47
C LEU A 114 -13.65 -5.48 -10.55
N LYS A 115 -13.93 -4.71 -11.63
CA LYS A 115 -13.50 -3.31 -11.72
C LYS A 115 -14.04 -2.47 -10.57
N HIS A 116 -15.30 -2.64 -10.18
CA HIS A 116 -15.88 -1.93 -9.04
C HIS A 116 -15.20 -2.26 -7.71
N LEU A 117 -14.72 -3.51 -7.53
CA LEU A 117 -13.92 -3.88 -6.36
C LEU A 117 -12.60 -3.10 -6.35
N LEU A 118 -11.85 -3.14 -7.45
CA LEU A 118 -10.52 -2.52 -7.56
C LEU A 118 -10.55 -1.00 -7.40
N THR A 119 -11.68 -0.36 -7.69
CA THR A 119 -11.84 1.12 -7.67
C THR A 119 -12.63 1.63 -6.47
N HIS A 120 -12.92 0.78 -5.48
CA HIS A 120 -13.74 1.14 -4.32
C HIS A 120 -15.11 1.74 -4.68
N SER A 121 -15.70 1.29 -5.79
CA SER A 121 -16.98 1.78 -6.30
C SER A 121 -18.10 0.73 -6.29
N SER A 122 -17.90 -0.36 -5.57
CA SER A 122 -18.86 -1.48 -5.55
C SER A 122 -20.15 -1.19 -4.77
N GLY A 123 -20.06 -0.33 -3.74
CA GLY A 123 -21.13 -0.14 -2.76
C GLY A 123 -21.31 -1.32 -1.79
N ILE A 124 -20.52 -2.40 -1.89
CA ILE A 124 -20.59 -3.54 -0.96
C ILE A 124 -20.34 -3.06 0.47
N ILE A 125 -21.18 -3.56 1.39
CA ILE A 125 -21.07 -3.24 2.82
C ILE A 125 -19.78 -3.76 3.42
N ASP A 126 -19.25 -3.06 4.42
CA ASP A 126 -18.05 -3.48 5.11
C ASP A 126 -18.31 -4.67 6.04
N HIS A 127 -17.32 -5.53 6.18
CA HIS A 127 -17.43 -6.76 6.96
C HIS A 127 -17.32 -6.57 8.47
N TYR A 128 -16.83 -5.42 8.93
CA TYR A 128 -16.43 -5.20 10.34
C TYR A 128 -17.56 -5.45 11.34
N ASP A 129 -18.82 -5.15 10.97
CA ASP A 129 -19.98 -5.35 11.83
C ASP A 129 -20.52 -6.79 11.81
N PHE A 130 -20.06 -7.63 10.90
CA PHE A 130 -20.63 -8.96 10.64
C PHE A 130 -19.67 -10.12 10.91
N VAL A 131 -18.35 -9.90 10.80
CA VAL A 131 -17.39 -10.96 11.09
C VAL A 131 -17.27 -11.19 12.58
N LYS A 132 -17.57 -12.41 12.98
CA LYS A 132 -17.34 -12.89 14.35
C LYS A 132 -16.13 -13.81 14.33
N VAL A 133 -15.05 -13.40 14.99
CA VAL A 133 -13.88 -14.24 15.21
C VAL A 133 -13.69 -14.41 16.71
N GLU A 134 -13.38 -15.63 17.13
CA GLU A 134 -13.09 -15.93 18.51
C GLU A 134 -11.87 -15.12 19.00
N LYS A 135 -11.92 -14.67 20.27
CA LYS A 135 -10.81 -13.91 20.87
C LYS A 135 -9.48 -14.68 20.72
N GLY A 136 -8.48 -14.03 20.19
CA GLY A 136 -7.14 -14.62 19.99
C GLY A 136 -7.00 -15.43 18.71
N LYS A 137 -8.02 -15.45 17.82
CA LYS A 137 -7.90 -16.03 16.48
C LYS A 137 -7.85 -14.96 15.40
N HIS A 138 -7.22 -15.29 14.30
CA HIS A 138 -7.12 -14.42 13.12
C HIS A 138 -8.29 -14.64 12.17
N GLY A 139 -8.75 -13.57 11.53
CA GLY A 139 -9.71 -13.61 10.44
C GLY A 139 -9.00 -13.57 9.10
N TYR A 140 -9.41 -14.38 8.17
CA TYR A 140 -8.90 -14.44 6.81
C TYR A 140 -9.95 -13.97 5.81
N ALA A 141 -9.55 -13.69 4.58
CA ALA A 141 -10.45 -13.20 3.53
C ALA A 141 -11.69 -14.09 3.33
N ARG A 142 -11.58 -15.40 3.59
CA ARG A 142 -12.71 -16.34 3.53
C ARG A 142 -13.80 -15.99 4.54
N GLN A 143 -13.46 -15.68 5.79
CA GLN A 143 -14.44 -15.28 6.81
C GLN A 143 -15.08 -13.92 6.48
N VAL A 144 -14.31 -13.01 5.85
CA VAL A 144 -14.87 -11.76 5.31
C VAL A 144 -15.95 -12.05 4.29
N TYR A 145 -15.68 -12.95 3.34
CA TYR A 145 -16.66 -13.37 2.34
C TYR A 145 -17.90 -14.01 2.98
N ASP A 146 -17.70 -14.99 3.86
CA ASP A 146 -18.81 -15.72 4.50
C ASP A 146 -19.72 -14.80 5.34
N ALA A 147 -19.18 -13.71 5.91
CA ALA A 147 -19.94 -12.73 6.67
C ALA A 147 -20.84 -11.84 5.81
N ILE A 148 -20.49 -11.63 4.53
CA ILE A 148 -21.18 -10.66 3.67
C ILE A 148 -21.97 -11.31 2.51
N LYS A 149 -21.69 -12.57 2.16
CA LYS A 149 -22.22 -13.21 0.94
C LYS A 149 -23.76 -13.25 0.87
N ASP A 150 -24.43 -13.37 1.99
CA ASP A 150 -25.90 -13.44 2.09
C ASP A 150 -26.57 -12.06 2.21
N LYS A 151 -25.78 -10.98 2.30
CA LYS A 151 -26.30 -9.62 2.42
C LYS A 151 -26.80 -9.12 1.06
N ASP A 152 -27.95 -8.44 1.08
CA ASP A 152 -28.60 -7.89 -0.11
C ASP A 152 -28.44 -6.36 -0.24
N SER A 153 -27.82 -5.74 0.76
CA SER A 153 -27.69 -4.29 0.85
C SER A 153 -26.39 -3.79 0.23
N LEU A 154 -26.47 -2.62 -0.41
CA LEU A 154 -25.35 -1.85 -0.92
C LEU A 154 -25.42 -0.44 -0.32
N TYR A 155 -24.27 0.17 -0.02
CA TYR A 155 -24.21 1.58 0.40
C TYR A 155 -24.67 2.53 -0.71
N PHE A 156 -24.44 2.17 -1.98
CA PHE A 156 -24.83 2.92 -3.18
C PHE A 156 -24.81 2.01 -4.41
N THR A 157 -25.39 2.47 -5.50
CA THR A 157 -25.39 1.76 -6.79
C THR A 157 -23.94 1.58 -7.28
N PRO A 158 -23.50 0.37 -7.67
CA PRO A 158 -22.15 0.13 -8.19
C PRO A 158 -21.77 1.12 -9.29
N GLY A 159 -20.57 1.71 -9.16
CA GLY A 159 -20.05 2.71 -10.08
C GLY A 159 -20.48 4.16 -9.81
N SER A 160 -21.44 4.42 -8.91
CA SER A 160 -21.99 5.77 -8.71
C SER A 160 -21.23 6.62 -7.70
N SER A 161 -20.38 6.01 -6.85
CA SER A 161 -19.64 6.73 -5.82
C SER A 161 -18.30 6.02 -5.51
N LEU A 162 -17.50 6.62 -4.65
CA LEU A 162 -16.28 6.04 -4.09
C LEU A 162 -16.42 5.94 -2.57
N ARG A 163 -16.25 4.71 -2.05
CA ARG A 163 -16.11 4.44 -0.62
C ARG A 163 -14.96 3.44 -0.44
N TYR A 164 -13.87 3.89 0.14
CA TYR A 164 -12.74 3.00 0.45
C TYR A 164 -13.21 1.85 1.33
N SER A 165 -12.88 0.62 0.95
CA SER A 165 -13.29 -0.59 1.66
C SER A 165 -12.21 -1.67 1.60
N ASN A 166 -11.89 -2.26 2.75
CA ASN A 166 -11.01 -3.41 2.83
C ASN A 166 -11.70 -4.68 2.34
N THR A 167 -13.02 -4.80 2.61
CA THR A 167 -13.85 -5.93 2.19
C THR A 167 -13.65 -6.28 0.72
N VAL A 168 -13.69 -5.28 -0.16
CA VAL A 168 -13.61 -5.51 -1.60
C VAL A 168 -12.25 -6.02 -2.07
N TYR A 169 -11.18 -5.68 -1.37
CA TYR A 169 -9.85 -6.20 -1.67
C TYR A 169 -9.62 -7.60 -1.10
N CYS A 170 -10.26 -7.95 0.02
CA CYS A 170 -10.34 -9.36 0.47
C CYS A 170 -11.03 -10.23 -0.60
N LEU A 171 -12.16 -9.76 -1.18
CA LEU A 171 -12.82 -10.44 -2.28
C LEU A 171 -11.92 -10.58 -3.52
N ALA A 172 -11.17 -9.53 -3.86
CA ALA A 172 -10.21 -9.59 -4.97
C ALA A 172 -9.09 -10.62 -4.72
N GLY A 173 -8.61 -10.74 -3.47
CA GLY A 173 -7.67 -11.78 -3.05
C GLY A 173 -8.23 -13.19 -3.27
N LEU A 174 -9.48 -13.44 -2.85
CA LEU A 174 -10.15 -14.73 -3.07
C LEU A 174 -10.39 -15.04 -4.56
N ILE A 175 -10.64 -14.01 -5.39
CA ILE A 175 -10.75 -14.22 -6.85
C ILE A 175 -9.39 -14.65 -7.43
N ILE A 176 -8.28 -14.07 -6.96
CA ILE A 176 -6.93 -14.51 -7.35
C ILE A 176 -6.74 -15.99 -7.01
N GLU A 177 -7.09 -16.43 -5.80
CA GLU A 177 -6.98 -17.82 -5.38
C GLU A 177 -7.82 -18.73 -6.28
N LYS A 178 -9.08 -18.36 -6.47
CA LYS A 178 -10.03 -19.17 -7.26
C LYS A 178 -9.57 -19.34 -8.71
N ILE A 179 -9.09 -18.29 -9.35
CA ILE A 179 -8.70 -18.32 -10.77
C ILE A 179 -7.33 -18.97 -10.95
N SER A 180 -6.39 -18.71 -10.05
CA SER A 180 -5.03 -19.28 -10.16
C SER A 180 -4.93 -20.72 -9.66
N GLY A 181 -5.88 -21.19 -8.84
CA GLY A 181 -5.81 -22.47 -8.13
C GLY A 181 -4.72 -22.52 -7.05
N LYS A 182 -4.21 -21.37 -6.60
CA LYS A 182 -3.14 -21.24 -5.61
C LYS A 182 -3.62 -20.42 -4.42
N THR A 183 -3.00 -20.61 -3.26
CA THR A 183 -3.20 -19.66 -2.15
C THR A 183 -2.70 -18.26 -2.57
N TYR A 184 -3.26 -17.21 -1.98
CA TYR A 184 -2.86 -15.84 -2.25
C TYR A 184 -1.34 -15.64 -2.05
N ASN A 185 -0.77 -16.20 -0.97
CA ASN A 185 0.67 -16.17 -0.72
C ASN A 185 1.47 -16.85 -1.85
N ALA A 186 1.09 -18.07 -2.25
CA ALA A 186 1.78 -18.79 -3.32
C ALA A 186 1.70 -18.04 -4.65
N PHE A 187 0.55 -17.42 -4.96
CA PHE A 187 0.40 -16.60 -6.15
C PHE A 187 1.31 -15.37 -6.12
N MET A 188 1.35 -14.63 -5.01
CA MET A 188 2.20 -13.45 -4.85
C MET A 188 3.68 -13.81 -4.99
N HIS A 189 4.11 -14.92 -4.37
CA HIS A 189 5.48 -15.41 -4.50
C HIS A 189 5.84 -15.77 -5.95
N GLN A 190 5.01 -16.53 -6.64
CA GLN A 190 5.33 -17.01 -7.99
C GLN A 190 5.25 -15.91 -9.05
N THR A 191 4.30 -14.98 -8.88
CA THR A 191 4.03 -13.95 -9.88
C THR A 191 4.90 -12.70 -9.70
N PHE A 192 5.17 -12.32 -8.45
CA PHE A 192 5.86 -11.06 -8.15
C PHE A 192 7.15 -11.25 -7.35
N PHE A 193 7.09 -11.86 -6.17
CA PHE A 193 8.24 -11.82 -5.26
C PHE A 193 9.46 -12.55 -5.82
N SER A 194 9.29 -13.78 -6.32
CA SER A 194 10.41 -14.56 -6.86
C SER A 194 10.98 -13.97 -8.15
N PRO A 195 10.17 -13.61 -9.19
CA PRO A 195 10.71 -13.00 -10.41
C PRO A 195 11.42 -11.68 -10.15
N LEU A 196 10.95 -10.87 -9.19
CA LEU A 196 11.54 -9.60 -8.81
C LEU A 196 12.68 -9.73 -7.79
N LYS A 197 13.03 -10.95 -7.39
CA LYS A 197 14.06 -11.21 -6.36
C LYS A 197 13.75 -10.51 -5.01
N MET A 198 12.47 -10.41 -4.68
CA MET A 198 11.96 -9.97 -3.37
C MET A 198 11.96 -11.17 -2.42
N LYS A 199 13.15 -11.63 -2.04
CA LYS A 199 13.39 -12.93 -1.39
C LYS A 199 12.79 -13.07 0.01
N HIS A 200 12.54 -11.93 0.65
CA HIS A 200 12.09 -11.86 2.04
C HIS A 200 10.69 -11.24 2.17
N SER A 201 10.07 -10.88 1.05
CA SER A 201 8.67 -10.46 1.01
C SER A 201 7.76 -11.68 1.10
N THR A 202 6.72 -11.59 1.92
CA THR A 202 5.76 -12.67 2.12
C THR A 202 4.39 -12.13 2.51
N VAL A 203 3.36 -12.94 2.40
CA VAL A 203 2.06 -12.68 3.02
C VAL A 203 2.08 -13.30 4.40
N TRP A 204 1.72 -12.52 5.41
CA TRP A 204 1.70 -12.99 6.79
C TRP A 204 0.80 -14.22 6.97
N ASN A 205 1.27 -15.19 7.69
CA ASN A 205 0.47 -16.27 8.24
C ASN A 205 1.03 -16.66 9.63
N GLU A 206 0.19 -17.26 10.46
CA GLU A 206 0.55 -17.57 11.86
C GLU A 206 1.64 -18.64 12.01
N ASN A 207 1.90 -19.43 10.94
CA ASN A 207 2.83 -20.55 10.98
C ASN A 207 4.23 -20.20 10.45
N GLU A 208 4.43 -19.01 9.90
CA GLU A 208 5.68 -18.62 9.28
C GLU A 208 6.36 -17.46 10.01
N LYS A 209 7.66 -17.66 10.29
CA LYS A 209 8.48 -16.58 10.84
C LYS A 209 8.93 -15.65 9.73
N ILE A 210 8.57 -14.37 9.86
CA ILE A 210 8.99 -13.34 8.91
C ILE A 210 10.45 -12.97 9.15
N TYR A 211 11.22 -12.97 8.08
CA TYR A 211 12.65 -12.62 8.11
C TYR A 211 12.83 -11.15 8.52
N LYS A 212 13.70 -10.88 9.52
CA LYS A 212 13.99 -9.53 10.03
C LYS A 212 12.75 -8.65 10.22
N ALA A 213 11.66 -9.21 10.75
CA ALA A 213 10.44 -8.46 10.98
C ALA A 213 10.64 -7.37 12.04
N ALA A 214 10.15 -6.17 11.76
CA ALA A 214 9.93 -5.16 12.78
C ALA A 214 8.74 -5.58 13.67
N THR A 215 8.80 -5.23 14.95
CA THR A 215 7.65 -5.28 15.86
C THR A 215 6.92 -3.94 15.79
N GLY A 216 5.60 -3.95 15.63
CA GLY A 216 4.77 -2.76 15.63
C GLY A 216 4.53 -2.25 17.06
N TYR A 217 4.53 -0.93 17.24
CA TYR A 217 4.36 -0.30 18.55
C TYR A 217 3.29 0.80 18.50
N ASP A 218 2.52 0.85 19.59
CA ASP A 218 1.64 1.97 19.88
C ASP A 218 2.23 2.80 21.02
N ARG A 219 1.84 4.06 21.11
CA ARG A 219 2.24 4.92 22.20
C ARG A 219 1.15 4.90 23.26
N ASP A 220 1.48 4.44 24.46
CA ASP A 220 0.57 4.47 25.58
C ASP A 220 0.26 5.92 25.97
N SER A 221 -1.01 6.28 25.99
CA SER A 221 -1.45 7.66 26.22
C SER A 221 -1.24 8.14 27.66
N ALA A 222 -1.20 7.22 28.64
CA ALA A 222 -1.03 7.56 30.04
C ALA A 222 0.44 7.75 30.41
N THR A 223 1.32 6.91 29.88
CA THR A 223 2.75 6.91 30.22
C THR A 223 3.64 7.56 29.19
N GLY A 224 3.14 7.72 27.96
CA GLY A 224 3.92 8.16 26.80
C GLY A 224 4.96 7.16 26.32
N GLN A 225 4.98 5.94 26.88
CA GLN A 225 5.92 4.89 26.49
C GLN A 225 5.43 4.11 25.27
N PHE A 226 6.37 3.50 24.53
CA PHE A 226 6.03 2.57 23.46
C PHE A 226 5.74 1.18 24.05
N ILE A 227 4.57 0.67 23.73
CA ILE A 227 4.13 -0.69 24.05
C ILE A 227 3.98 -1.48 22.75
N LYS A 228 4.24 -2.80 22.78
CA LYS A 228 3.97 -3.65 21.62
C LYS A 228 2.50 -3.49 21.25
N SER A 229 2.24 -3.21 19.97
CA SER A 229 0.87 -3.12 19.49
C SER A 229 0.15 -4.46 19.61
N GLN A 230 -1.08 -4.42 20.13
CA GLN A 230 -1.94 -5.58 20.20
C GLN A 230 -2.63 -5.92 18.89
N ALA A 231 -2.30 -5.24 17.81
CA ALA A 231 -2.95 -5.43 16.53
C ALA A 231 -2.70 -6.80 15.91
N GLU A 232 -1.56 -7.44 16.21
CA GLU A 232 -1.32 -8.84 15.82
C GLU A 232 -2.35 -9.79 16.45
N GLU A 233 -3.01 -9.36 17.52
CA GLU A 233 -4.13 -10.05 18.16
C GLU A 233 -5.48 -9.62 17.57
N HIS A 234 -5.46 -8.62 16.67
CA HIS A 234 -6.67 -8.12 16.03
C HIS A 234 -7.09 -9.06 14.90
N VAL A 235 -8.37 -9.36 14.89
CA VAL A 235 -9.01 -10.30 13.98
C VAL A 235 -8.68 -10.07 12.50
N PHE A 236 -8.53 -8.82 12.07
CA PHE A 236 -8.31 -8.47 10.67
C PHE A 236 -6.86 -8.14 10.32
N PHE A 237 -5.92 -8.49 11.19
CA PHE A 237 -4.49 -8.24 10.93
C PHE A 237 -3.96 -9.06 9.75
N SER A 238 -4.56 -10.21 9.49
CA SER A 238 -4.10 -11.25 8.56
C SER A 238 -4.96 -11.42 7.32
N THR A 239 -5.92 -10.49 7.07
CA THR A 239 -6.76 -10.60 5.88
C THR A 239 -5.94 -10.42 4.60
N GLU A 240 -6.04 -11.42 3.72
CA GLU A 240 -5.35 -11.42 2.44
C GLU A 240 -6.04 -10.48 1.46
N GLY A 241 -5.25 -9.88 0.58
CA GLY A 241 -5.72 -9.01 -0.48
C GLY A 241 -5.79 -7.54 -0.11
N ASP A 242 -6.25 -7.17 1.07
CA ASP A 242 -6.35 -5.79 1.53
C ASP A 242 -5.15 -5.34 2.37
N GLY A 243 -4.51 -6.31 3.06
CA GLY A 243 -3.38 -6.15 3.98
C GLY A 243 -2.45 -7.37 3.97
N ALA A 244 -1.77 -7.65 5.06
CA ALA A 244 -0.98 -8.83 5.36
C ALA A 244 0.34 -9.03 4.59
N ILE A 245 0.71 -8.24 3.59
CA ILE A 245 2.06 -8.33 3.00
C ILE A 245 3.09 -7.72 3.95
N TYR A 246 4.17 -8.48 4.16
CA TYR A 246 5.41 -8.01 4.77
C TYR A 246 6.49 -7.86 3.71
N THR A 247 7.13 -6.70 3.67
CA THR A 247 8.27 -6.42 2.79
C THR A 247 9.15 -5.32 3.38
N SER A 248 10.35 -5.14 2.85
CA SER A 248 11.26 -4.06 3.20
C SER A 248 11.20 -2.93 2.16
N VAL A 249 11.66 -1.72 2.53
CA VAL A 249 11.77 -0.61 1.55
C VAL A 249 12.74 -0.97 0.42
N GLU A 250 13.78 -1.75 0.70
CA GLU A 250 14.73 -2.24 -0.30
C GLU A 250 14.06 -3.16 -1.33
N GLU A 251 13.18 -4.06 -0.88
CA GLU A 251 12.45 -4.96 -1.78
C GLU A 251 11.29 -4.25 -2.48
N TYR A 252 10.64 -3.31 -1.80
CA TYR A 252 9.60 -2.49 -2.43
C TYR A 252 10.14 -1.63 -3.60
N VAL A 253 11.40 -1.18 -3.54
CA VAL A 253 12.05 -0.52 -4.68
C VAL A 253 12.11 -1.43 -5.91
N LYS A 254 12.32 -2.74 -5.74
CA LYS A 254 12.30 -3.69 -6.88
C LYS A 254 10.89 -3.77 -7.51
N TRP A 255 9.85 -3.77 -6.67
CA TRP A 255 8.46 -3.67 -7.12
C TRP A 255 8.22 -2.39 -7.92
N PHE A 256 8.58 -1.22 -7.38
CA PHE A 256 8.45 0.06 -8.06
C PHE A 256 9.16 0.07 -9.42
N ASN A 257 10.41 -0.35 -9.47
CA ASN A 257 11.20 -0.41 -10.70
C ASN A 257 10.59 -1.36 -11.74
N SER A 258 9.99 -2.47 -11.30
CA SER A 258 9.31 -3.40 -12.21
C SER A 258 8.13 -2.76 -12.94
N LEU A 259 7.39 -1.88 -12.27
CA LEU A 259 6.30 -1.13 -12.85
C LEU A 259 6.80 -0.03 -13.80
N GLN A 260 7.92 0.63 -13.48
CA GLN A 260 8.53 1.62 -14.37
C GLN A 260 9.05 0.97 -15.66
N GLN A 261 9.58 -0.24 -15.57
CA GLN A 261 10.15 -1.00 -16.70
C GLN A 261 9.13 -1.87 -17.43
N ALA A 262 7.89 -1.97 -16.93
CA ALA A 262 6.86 -2.88 -17.43
C ALA A 262 7.36 -4.33 -17.55
N SER A 263 8.07 -4.83 -16.53
CA SER A 263 8.73 -6.14 -16.60
C SER A 263 7.84 -7.32 -16.23
N ILE A 264 6.73 -7.08 -15.50
CA ILE A 264 5.76 -8.13 -15.12
C ILE A 264 4.37 -7.85 -15.69
N LEU A 265 3.93 -6.60 -15.66
CA LEU A 265 2.69 -6.13 -16.26
C LEU A 265 3.01 -5.33 -17.51
N ASN A 266 2.12 -5.36 -18.49
CA ASN A 266 2.24 -4.52 -19.68
C ASN A 266 2.01 -3.03 -19.36
N LYS A 267 2.48 -2.14 -20.23
CA LYS A 267 2.40 -0.69 -20.05
C LYS A 267 0.97 -0.18 -19.97
N GLU A 268 0.04 -0.82 -20.68
CA GLU A 268 -1.37 -0.43 -20.70
C GLU A 268 -2.02 -0.63 -19.33
N ASN A 269 -1.88 -1.82 -18.74
CA ASN A 269 -2.41 -2.12 -17.42
C ASN A 269 -1.75 -1.29 -16.31
N ILE A 270 -0.45 -1.02 -16.41
CA ILE A 270 0.24 -0.10 -15.49
C ILE A 270 -0.34 1.31 -15.59
N SER A 271 -0.57 1.80 -16.81
CA SER A 271 -1.18 3.10 -17.04
C SER A 271 -2.60 3.17 -16.48
N LEU A 272 -3.41 2.15 -16.73
CA LEU A 272 -4.77 2.04 -16.16
C LEU A 272 -4.73 2.03 -14.61
N ALA A 273 -3.84 1.25 -14.01
CA ALA A 273 -3.72 1.17 -12.56
C ALA A 273 -3.34 2.52 -11.92
N ARG A 274 -2.51 3.30 -12.60
CA ARG A 274 -1.96 4.58 -12.15
C ARG A 274 -2.73 5.81 -12.67
N SER A 275 -3.90 5.62 -13.28
CA SER A 275 -4.79 6.69 -13.73
C SER A 275 -6.10 6.69 -12.95
N ILE A 276 -6.81 7.82 -12.95
CA ILE A 276 -8.08 7.94 -12.25
C ILE A 276 -9.13 7.05 -12.95
N GLN A 277 -9.51 5.98 -12.29
CA GLN A 277 -10.58 5.07 -12.71
C GLN A 277 -11.90 5.40 -12.01
N ASN A 278 -11.82 5.96 -10.79
CA ASN A 278 -12.96 6.47 -10.05
C ASN A 278 -12.56 7.79 -9.37
N LYS A 279 -13.41 8.81 -9.50
CA LYS A 279 -13.14 10.15 -8.96
C LYS A 279 -13.51 10.22 -7.48
N ILE A 280 -12.70 10.91 -6.69
CA ILE A 280 -13.09 11.27 -5.32
C ILE A 280 -14.14 12.37 -5.38
N PRO A 281 -15.34 12.16 -4.80
CA PRO A 281 -16.40 13.17 -4.80
C PRO A 281 -15.90 14.52 -4.25
N ARG A 282 -16.30 15.63 -4.86
CA ARG A 282 -15.91 17.00 -4.48
C ARG A 282 -14.41 17.35 -4.62
N HIS A 283 -13.58 16.43 -5.09
CA HIS A 283 -12.13 16.65 -5.28
C HIS A 283 -11.74 16.51 -6.75
N ASN A 284 -11.94 17.59 -7.52
CA ASN A 284 -11.57 17.61 -8.95
C ASN A 284 -10.08 17.28 -9.15
N GLY A 285 -9.79 16.40 -10.11
CA GLY A 285 -8.45 15.98 -10.44
C GLY A 285 -7.84 14.98 -9.45
N MET A 286 -8.63 14.45 -8.51
CA MET A 286 -8.22 13.38 -7.61
C MET A 286 -9.13 12.16 -7.76
N GLY A 287 -8.55 10.98 -7.59
CA GLY A 287 -9.28 9.74 -7.72
C GLY A 287 -8.51 8.53 -7.26
N TYR A 288 -9.10 7.37 -7.50
CA TYR A 288 -8.50 6.07 -7.24
C TYR A 288 -8.35 5.31 -8.57
N GLY A 289 -7.17 4.74 -8.77
CA GLY A 289 -6.89 3.80 -9.84
C GLY A 289 -7.13 2.36 -9.40
N TYR A 290 -6.21 1.46 -9.69
CA TYR A 290 -6.22 0.09 -9.18
C TYR A 290 -5.08 -0.10 -8.18
N GLY A 291 -5.34 0.18 -6.90
CA GLY A 291 -4.36 0.11 -5.82
C GLY A 291 -3.56 1.39 -5.57
N TRP A 292 -3.90 2.51 -6.22
CA TRP A 292 -3.28 3.80 -6.01
C TRP A 292 -4.30 4.93 -5.93
N PHE A 293 -4.08 5.86 -5.02
CA PHE A 293 -4.64 7.21 -5.13
C PHE A 293 -3.86 7.98 -6.20
N VAL A 294 -4.57 8.76 -6.99
CA VAL A 294 -4.02 9.52 -8.12
C VAL A 294 -4.39 10.98 -7.96
N ASN A 295 -3.39 11.85 -8.06
CA ASN A 295 -3.58 13.30 -8.04
C ASN A 295 -3.06 13.92 -9.34
N ASN A 296 -4.01 14.42 -10.15
CA ASN A 296 -3.75 15.12 -11.41
C ASN A 296 -3.96 16.65 -11.28
N ARG A 297 -4.20 17.16 -10.05
CA ARG A 297 -4.37 18.62 -9.81
C ARG A 297 -3.09 19.40 -10.00
N GLN A 298 -1.97 18.72 -9.84
CA GLN A 298 -0.64 19.30 -9.98
C GLN A 298 0.08 18.65 -11.16
N GLN A 299 1.05 19.39 -11.74
CA GLN A 299 1.92 18.85 -12.75
C GLN A 299 3.37 18.92 -12.24
N PRO A 300 4.12 17.82 -12.33
CA PRO A 300 3.67 16.49 -12.77
C PRO A 300 2.68 15.83 -11.81
N ALA A 301 1.79 15.00 -12.35
CA ALA A 301 0.86 14.19 -11.57
C ALA A 301 1.61 13.23 -10.67
N TYR A 302 1.04 12.95 -9.49
CA TYR A 302 1.62 11.97 -8.55
C TYR A 302 0.60 10.93 -8.12
N ILE A 303 1.14 9.80 -7.70
CA ILE A 303 0.37 8.67 -7.16
C ILE A 303 0.92 8.29 -5.79
N TYR A 304 0.05 7.76 -4.93
CA TYR A 304 0.43 7.38 -3.59
C TYR A 304 -0.50 6.30 -3.03
N HIS A 305 -0.05 5.65 -1.99
CA HIS A 305 -0.91 4.89 -1.09
C HIS A 305 -0.32 4.90 0.32
N SER A 306 -1.19 5.07 1.31
CA SER A 306 -0.84 4.92 2.73
C SER A 306 -1.25 3.55 3.24
N GLY A 307 -0.67 3.14 4.35
CA GLY A 307 -1.08 1.93 5.06
C GLY A 307 -1.03 2.13 6.56
N GLY A 308 -2.03 1.60 7.26
CA GLY A 308 -2.08 1.55 8.71
C GLY A 308 -2.59 0.20 9.16
N ASN A 309 -1.82 -0.51 9.98
CA ASN A 309 -2.21 -1.76 10.59
C ASN A 309 -1.52 -1.89 11.95
N GLY A 310 -2.30 -1.73 13.02
CA GLY A 310 -1.76 -1.66 14.36
C GLY A 310 -0.63 -0.64 14.49
N GLY A 311 0.50 -1.07 15.05
CA GLY A 311 1.70 -0.26 15.24
C GLY A 311 2.47 0.07 13.97
N PHE A 312 1.97 -0.26 12.78
CA PHE A 312 2.64 0.05 11.52
C PHE A 312 1.96 1.21 10.81
N ARG A 313 2.78 2.10 10.26
CA ARG A 313 2.37 3.16 9.31
C ARG A 313 3.27 3.09 8.11
N THR A 314 2.70 3.11 6.92
CA THR A 314 3.45 2.98 5.66
C THR A 314 2.96 4.00 4.64
N TYR A 315 3.88 4.47 3.82
CA TYR A 315 3.54 5.42 2.76
C TYR A 315 4.44 5.20 1.55
N SER A 316 3.82 5.16 0.39
CA SER A 316 4.49 5.12 -0.90
C SER A 316 3.99 6.30 -1.73
N PHE A 317 4.88 7.20 -2.09
CA PHE A 317 4.63 8.37 -2.92
C PHE A 317 5.50 8.32 -4.17
N SER A 318 4.92 8.55 -5.34
CA SER A 318 5.68 8.50 -6.58
C SER A 318 5.18 9.52 -7.59
N ILE A 319 6.12 10.06 -8.36
CA ILE A 319 5.88 10.87 -9.57
C ILE A 319 6.37 10.04 -10.76
N PRO A 320 5.49 9.24 -11.39
CA PRO A 320 5.91 8.30 -12.44
C PRO A 320 6.63 8.97 -13.61
N ALA A 321 6.19 10.17 -14.02
CA ALA A 321 6.80 10.93 -15.10
C ALA A 321 8.25 11.38 -14.82
N LEU A 322 8.67 11.39 -13.56
CA LEU A 322 10.03 11.71 -13.14
C LEU A 322 10.83 10.49 -12.68
N ASP A 323 10.27 9.28 -12.82
CA ASP A 323 10.84 8.06 -12.27
C ASP A 323 11.31 8.26 -10.81
N TYR A 324 10.40 8.85 -10.01
CA TYR A 324 10.67 9.25 -8.62
C TYR A 324 9.75 8.52 -7.64
N LEU A 325 10.37 8.01 -6.58
CA LEU A 325 9.70 7.35 -5.46
C LEU A 325 10.27 7.84 -4.13
N VAL A 326 9.39 8.08 -3.17
CA VAL A 326 9.71 8.04 -1.72
C VAL A 326 8.85 6.95 -1.10
N VAL A 327 9.48 6.00 -0.43
CA VAL A 327 8.78 4.97 0.34
C VAL A 327 9.29 4.97 1.76
N ILE A 328 8.38 4.99 2.74
CA ILE A 328 8.66 4.98 4.16
C ILE A 328 7.79 3.92 4.84
N PHE A 329 8.43 3.05 5.63
CA PHE A 329 7.75 2.09 6.50
C PHE A 329 8.16 2.37 7.94
N ALA A 330 7.16 2.51 8.82
CA ALA A 330 7.33 2.79 10.23
C ALA A 330 6.78 1.65 11.08
N ASN A 331 7.43 1.38 12.20
CA ASN A 331 6.96 0.43 13.21
C ASN A 331 6.41 1.13 14.47
N ARG A 332 5.82 2.30 14.27
CA ARG A 332 5.10 3.06 15.32
C ARG A 332 3.87 3.76 14.75
N SER A 333 2.78 3.80 15.53
CA SER A 333 1.48 4.31 15.08
C SER A 333 1.28 5.82 15.27
N ASP A 334 2.11 6.47 16.10
CA ASP A 334 1.96 7.87 16.55
C ASP A 334 2.62 8.92 15.63
N ILE A 335 2.91 8.56 14.38
CA ILE A 335 3.62 9.42 13.44
C ILE A 335 2.73 9.84 12.27
N ASN A 336 2.85 11.09 11.85
CA ASN A 336 2.31 11.58 10.58
C ASN A 336 3.36 11.37 9.48
N ILE A 337 3.33 10.17 8.87
CA ILE A 337 4.30 9.76 7.84
C ILE A 337 4.16 10.58 6.56
N GLU A 338 2.95 11.03 6.22
CA GLU A 338 2.68 11.86 5.06
C GLU A 338 3.41 13.21 5.15
N ASN A 339 3.34 13.85 6.33
CA ASN A 339 4.05 15.10 6.57
C ASN A 339 5.58 14.95 6.40
N ILE A 340 6.14 13.81 6.82
CA ILE A 340 7.57 13.51 6.61
C ILE A 340 7.89 13.41 5.12
N VAL A 341 7.06 12.72 4.33
CA VAL A 341 7.23 12.62 2.88
C VAL A 341 7.12 14.00 2.21
N MET A 342 6.20 14.85 2.68
CA MET A 342 6.09 16.23 2.18
C MET A 342 7.35 17.05 2.44
N GLN A 343 7.92 16.96 3.65
CA GLN A 343 9.17 17.65 3.99
C GLN A 343 10.35 17.14 3.15
N ILE A 344 10.46 15.81 2.93
CA ILE A 344 11.47 15.23 2.03
C ILE A 344 11.31 15.80 0.62
N ASN A 345 10.10 15.81 0.08
CA ASN A 345 9.83 16.34 -1.25
C ASN A 345 10.15 17.84 -1.36
N GLN A 346 9.86 18.62 -0.31
CA GLN A 346 10.19 20.03 -0.28
C GLN A 346 11.72 20.29 -0.30
N ILE A 347 12.49 19.44 0.36
CA ILE A 347 13.95 19.50 0.34
C ILE A 347 14.49 19.13 -1.05
N LEU A 348 13.98 18.05 -1.65
CA LEU A 348 14.50 17.53 -2.93
C LEU A 348 13.98 18.32 -4.14
N PHE A 349 12.77 18.84 -4.05
CA PHE A 349 12.09 19.56 -5.14
C PHE A 349 11.42 20.85 -4.62
N PRO A 350 12.19 21.86 -4.19
CA PRO A 350 11.64 23.09 -3.57
C PRO A 350 10.71 23.90 -4.49
N LYS A 351 10.74 23.61 -5.80
CA LYS A 351 9.86 24.24 -6.81
C LYS A 351 8.57 23.47 -7.09
N LEU A 352 8.41 22.25 -6.54
CA LEU A 352 7.13 21.54 -6.66
C LEU A 352 6.10 22.23 -5.75
N PRO A 353 4.84 22.34 -6.21
CA PRO A 353 3.76 22.83 -5.35
C PRO A 353 3.67 21.97 -4.08
N ALA A 354 3.28 22.58 -2.96
CA ALA A 354 3.03 21.85 -1.73
C ALA A 354 1.99 20.75 -1.97
N LEU A 355 2.31 19.53 -1.53
CA LEU A 355 1.38 18.40 -1.62
C LEU A 355 0.19 18.66 -0.69
N VAL A 356 -1.01 18.33 -1.15
CA VAL A 356 -2.23 18.47 -0.32
C VAL A 356 -2.39 17.21 0.52
N PRO A 357 -2.44 17.29 1.86
CA PRO A 357 -2.65 16.12 2.73
C PRO A 357 -3.97 15.41 2.45
N ILE A 358 -3.94 14.07 2.55
CA ILE A 358 -5.09 13.19 2.25
C ILE A 358 -6.16 13.28 3.34
N GLU A 359 -5.77 13.45 4.60
CA GLU A 359 -6.72 13.52 5.72
C GLU A 359 -7.78 14.62 5.54
N GLN A 360 -7.49 15.63 4.73
CA GLN A 360 -8.47 16.65 4.33
C GLN A 360 -9.42 16.19 3.21
N LEU A 361 -9.23 14.99 2.66
CA LEU A 361 -9.96 14.50 1.48
C LEU A 361 -10.99 13.41 1.82
N THR A 362 -10.91 12.82 3.00
CA THR A 362 -11.80 11.72 3.45
C THR A 362 -12.79 12.12 4.54
N SER A 363 -12.74 13.39 5.00
CA SER A 363 -13.67 13.98 5.96
C SER A 363 -14.92 14.57 5.30
#